data_461386ff5728895462000a0c33016170
#
_entry.id   461386ff5728895462000a0c33016170
#
_cell.length_a   1.000
_cell.length_b   1.000
_cell.length_c   1.000
_cell.angle_alpha   90.00
_cell.angle_beta   90.00
_cell.angle_gamma   90.00
#
_symmetry.space_group_name_H-M   'P 1'
#
loop_
_entity.id
_entity.type
_entity.pdbx_description
1 polymer ?
#
loop_
_entity_poly.entity_id
_entity_poly.type
_entity_poly.pdbx_seq_one_letter_code
_entity_poly.pdbx_strand_id
1 'polypeptide(L)'
;VFGYPGGAVLPIYDALFQQKRIRHILVRHEQAATHAAEGYARATGKPGVVLVTSGPGATNAVTGITDALMDSIPMVVITGQVATHLIGSDAFQEADTVGITRHCTKHNYLVKSPDRLGDIIHEAFHIATTGRPGPVVVDIPKDVQVAAAPYKKPGTIQHPSYRPQVKGDTKLIEAAVEMLAAAERPILYTGGGIINSGPAASQILRELARITGAPVTSTLMGLGAYPASGDQWLGMLGMHGTYEANWTMNQADLIL
;
A
#
# COMPACT_ATOMS: atom_id res chain seq x y z
N VAL A 1 -14.43 6.57 0.28
CA VAL A 1 -14.08 6.09 -1.06
C VAL A 1 -13.88 7.29 -1.97
N PHE A 2 -12.75 7.35 -2.68
CA PHE A 2 -12.43 8.35 -3.69
C PHE A 2 -12.76 7.76 -5.08
N GLY A 3 -13.38 8.52 -5.97
CA GLY A 3 -13.70 7.90 -7.25
C GLY A 3 -14.33 8.84 -8.28
N TYR A 4 -14.49 8.28 -9.47
CA TYR A 4 -15.15 8.93 -10.60
C TYR A 4 -16.12 7.94 -11.27
N PRO A 5 -17.40 8.29 -11.44
CA PRO A 5 -18.39 7.38 -11.98
C PRO A 5 -18.19 7.11 -13.47
N GLY A 6 -18.69 5.96 -13.92
CA GLY A 6 -18.74 5.56 -15.32
C GLY A 6 -19.61 4.34 -15.52
N GLY A 7 -19.89 4.01 -16.78
CA GLY A 7 -20.92 3.04 -17.17
C GLY A 7 -20.76 1.64 -16.55
N ALA A 8 -19.53 1.18 -16.33
CA ALA A 8 -19.28 -0.16 -15.80
C ALA A 8 -19.41 -0.25 -14.26
N VAL A 9 -19.61 0.85 -13.53
CA VAL A 9 -19.76 0.87 -12.06
C VAL A 9 -21.05 1.52 -11.58
N LEU A 10 -21.99 1.80 -12.47
CA LEU A 10 -23.28 2.39 -12.11
C LEU A 10 -24.03 1.59 -11.04
N PRO A 11 -24.06 0.23 -11.06
CA PRO A 11 -24.73 -0.52 -9.99
C PRO A 11 -24.09 -0.30 -8.61
N ILE A 12 -22.77 -0.16 -8.55
CA ILE A 12 -22.05 0.13 -7.29
C ILE A 12 -22.37 1.55 -6.82
N TYR A 13 -22.40 2.54 -7.73
CA TYR A 13 -22.76 3.93 -7.40
C TYR A 13 -24.20 4.06 -6.94
N ASP A 14 -25.13 3.31 -7.54
CA ASP A 14 -26.53 3.27 -7.11
C ASP A 14 -26.63 2.75 -5.66
N ALA A 15 -25.96 1.65 -5.35
CA ALA A 15 -25.88 1.11 -3.99
C ALA A 15 -25.21 2.08 -3.00
N LEU A 16 -24.18 2.82 -3.41
CA LEU A 16 -23.54 3.85 -2.59
C LEU A 16 -24.48 5.02 -2.31
N PHE A 17 -25.29 5.43 -3.28
CA PHE A 17 -26.25 6.52 -3.13
C PHE A 17 -27.35 6.18 -2.11
N GLN A 18 -27.77 4.92 -2.04
CA GLN A 18 -28.83 4.44 -1.15
C GLN A 18 -28.41 4.30 0.31
N GLN A 19 -27.14 4.47 0.65
CA GLN A 19 -26.62 4.32 2.01
C GLN A 19 -25.81 5.56 2.47
N LYS A 20 -25.64 5.72 3.80
CA LYS A 20 -24.94 6.87 4.42
C LYS A 20 -23.68 6.48 5.21
N ARG A 21 -23.33 5.20 5.21
CA ARG A 21 -22.20 4.66 6.00
C ARG A 21 -20.84 4.87 5.33
N ILE A 22 -20.82 4.92 4.01
CA ILE A 22 -19.62 5.12 3.21
C ILE A 22 -19.71 6.48 2.55
N ARG A 23 -18.78 7.37 2.87
CA ARG A 23 -18.67 8.67 2.21
C ARG A 23 -17.94 8.52 0.88
N HIS A 24 -18.55 8.99 -0.19
CA HIS A 24 -17.91 9.10 -1.50
C HIS A 24 -17.37 10.53 -1.71
N ILE A 25 -16.12 10.62 -2.16
CA ILE A 25 -15.46 11.87 -2.55
C ILE A 25 -15.27 11.82 -4.07
N LEU A 26 -16.01 12.68 -4.78
CA LEU A 26 -15.92 12.79 -6.22
C LEU A 26 -14.64 13.53 -6.60
N VAL A 27 -13.88 12.95 -7.51
CA VAL A 27 -12.72 13.57 -8.15
C VAL A 27 -13.06 13.98 -9.58
N ARG A 28 -12.15 14.64 -10.28
CA ARG A 28 -12.30 15.03 -11.68
C ARG A 28 -11.38 14.26 -12.63
N HIS A 29 -10.55 13.39 -12.09
CA HIS A 29 -9.67 12.48 -12.81
C HIS A 29 -9.32 11.30 -11.88
N GLU A 30 -9.26 10.09 -12.41
CA GLU A 30 -9.08 8.87 -11.60
C GLU A 30 -7.69 8.81 -10.95
N GLN A 31 -6.67 9.37 -11.57
CA GLN A 31 -5.35 9.54 -10.94
C GLN A 31 -5.45 10.34 -9.64
N ALA A 32 -6.26 11.40 -9.62
CA ALA A 32 -6.49 12.17 -8.40
C ALA A 32 -7.19 11.35 -7.31
N ALA A 33 -8.04 10.36 -7.67
CA ALA A 33 -8.65 9.46 -6.70
C ALA A 33 -7.60 8.59 -6.00
N THR A 34 -6.65 8.05 -6.76
CA THR A 34 -5.56 7.22 -6.20
C THR A 34 -4.64 8.04 -5.31
N HIS A 35 -4.19 9.22 -5.74
CA HIS A 35 -3.36 10.10 -4.89
C HIS A 35 -4.10 10.62 -3.64
N ALA A 36 -5.41 10.87 -3.73
CA ALA A 36 -6.20 11.21 -2.56
C ALA A 36 -6.31 10.03 -1.58
N ALA A 37 -6.44 8.81 -2.08
CA ALA A 37 -6.44 7.58 -1.28
C ALA A 37 -5.08 7.35 -0.61
N GLU A 38 -3.97 7.63 -1.29
CA GLU A 38 -2.62 7.61 -0.70
C GLU A 38 -2.48 8.63 0.43
N GLY A 39 -2.87 9.88 0.18
CA GLY A 39 -2.84 10.92 1.19
C GLY A 39 -3.68 10.55 2.42
N TYR A 40 -4.85 9.95 2.19
CA TYR A 40 -5.68 9.42 3.28
C TYR A 40 -4.96 8.32 4.07
N ALA A 41 -4.35 7.37 3.38
CA ALA A 41 -3.64 6.26 4.04
C ALA A 41 -2.44 6.76 4.85
N ARG A 42 -1.65 7.68 4.31
CA ARG A 42 -0.51 8.30 5.01
C ARG A 42 -0.95 9.07 6.26
N ALA A 43 -2.04 9.83 6.16
CA ALA A 43 -2.52 10.68 7.26
C ALA A 43 -3.22 9.90 8.38
N THR A 44 -3.84 8.75 8.05
CA THR A 44 -4.70 8.03 9.01
C THR A 44 -4.17 6.66 9.43
N GLY A 45 -3.18 6.11 8.72
CA GLY A 45 -2.73 4.73 8.90
C GLY A 45 -3.75 3.68 8.45
N LYS A 46 -4.83 4.08 7.75
CA LYS A 46 -5.88 3.19 7.26
C LYS A 46 -5.79 3.05 5.75
N PRO A 47 -6.19 1.92 5.15
CA PRO A 47 -6.13 1.77 3.70
C PRO A 47 -7.04 2.76 2.99
N GLY A 48 -6.53 3.39 1.93
CA GLY A 48 -7.31 4.18 1.02
C GLY A 48 -8.18 3.30 0.11
N VAL A 49 -9.35 3.78 -0.29
CA VAL A 49 -10.25 3.04 -1.19
C VAL A 49 -10.60 3.90 -2.40
N VAL A 50 -10.43 3.32 -3.58
CA VAL A 50 -10.71 3.95 -4.87
C VAL A 50 -11.80 3.18 -5.61
N LEU A 51 -12.69 3.89 -6.29
CA LEU A 51 -13.72 3.31 -7.16
C LEU A 51 -13.73 4.04 -8.51
N VAL A 52 -13.43 3.30 -9.57
CA VAL A 52 -13.32 3.81 -10.94
C VAL A 52 -13.96 2.86 -11.94
N THR A 53 -14.33 3.39 -13.11
CA THR A 53 -14.96 2.59 -14.17
C THR A 53 -13.92 1.75 -14.93
N SER A 54 -14.39 0.96 -15.91
CA SER A 54 -13.57 0.16 -16.82
C SER A 54 -12.71 1.00 -17.77
N GLY A 55 -11.82 0.35 -18.50
CA GLY A 55 -11.03 0.95 -19.56
C GLY A 55 -10.29 2.20 -19.11
N PRO A 56 -10.66 3.39 -19.64
CA PRO A 56 -9.96 4.63 -19.30
C PRO A 56 -10.00 4.97 -17.80
N GLY A 57 -11.03 4.56 -17.07
CA GLY A 57 -11.10 4.76 -15.62
C GLY A 57 -10.03 3.96 -14.88
N ALA A 58 -9.89 2.68 -15.22
CA ALA A 58 -8.87 1.80 -14.63
C ALA A 58 -7.46 2.24 -15.05
N THR A 59 -7.23 2.54 -16.33
CA THR A 59 -5.90 2.93 -16.84
C THR A 59 -5.44 4.28 -16.29
N ASN A 60 -6.33 5.24 -16.10
CA ASN A 60 -6.01 6.52 -15.47
C ASN A 60 -5.59 6.38 -13.99
N ALA A 61 -5.98 5.32 -13.33
CA ALA A 61 -5.59 5.06 -11.93
C ALA A 61 -4.17 4.48 -11.78
N VAL A 62 -3.55 3.99 -12.85
CA VAL A 62 -2.29 3.20 -12.81
C VAL A 62 -1.14 3.99 -12.20
N THR A 63 -1.00 5.27 -12.48
CA THR A 63 0.08 6.11 -11.92
C THR A 63 0.07 6.06 -10.39
N GLY A 64 -1.06 6.37 -9.75
CA GLY A 64 -1.11 6.37 -8.29
C GLY A 64 -1.11 4.95 -7.69
N ILE A 65 -1.61 3.92 -8.41
CA ILE A 65 -1.44 2.53 -8.00
C ILE A 65 0.06 2.18 -7.95
N THR A 66 0.83 2.59 -8.95
CA THR A 66 2.27 2.35 -9.01
C THR A 66 3.00 3.07 -7.89
N ASP A 67 2.66 4.33 -7.65
CA ASP A 67 3.20 5.15 -6.57
C ASP A 67 2.94 4.50 -5.20
N ALA A 68 1.70 4.07 -4.94
CA ALA A 68 1.33 3.35 -3.73
C ALA A 68 2.13 2.04 -3.52
N LEU A 69 2.45 1.31 -4.61
CA LEU A 69 3.30 0.12 -4.50
C LEU A 69 4.73 0.49 -4.13
N MET A 70 5.32 1.50 -4.78
CA MET A 70 6.70 1.93 -4.52
C MET A 70 6.86 2.42 -3.09
N ASP A 71 5.90 3.19 -2.60
CA ASP A 71 5.94 3.81 -1.28
C ASP A 71 5.33 2.96 -0.15
N SER A 72 4.90 1.73 -0.47
CA SER A 72 4.31 0.80 0.51
C SER A 72 3.05 1.36 1.18
N ILE A 73 2.15 1.95 0.39
CA ILE A 73 0.90 2.55 0.86
C ILE A 73 -0.25 1.56 0.68
N PRO A 74 -1.00 1.23 1.74
CA PRO A 74 -2.13 0.33 1.64
C PRO A 74 -3.29 0.99 0.89
N MET A 75 -3.74 0.35 -0.20
CA MET A 75 -4.84 0.84 -1.03
C MET A 75 -5.65 -0.33 -1.58
N VAL A 76 -6.97 -0.19 -1.62
CA VAL A 76 -7.87 -1.09 -2.36
C VAL A 76 -8.52 -0.31 -3.49
N VAL A 77 -8.27 -0.74 -4.72
CA VAL A 77 -8.81 -0.11 -5.92
C VAL A 77 -9.87 -1.03 -6.51
N ILE A 78 -11.10 -0.57 -6.54
CA ILE A 78 -12.22 -1.25 -7.15
C ILE A 78 -12.41 -0.67 -8.55
N THR A 79 -12.26 -1.52 -9.56
CA THR A 79 -12.48 -1.15 -10.96
C THR A 79 -13.73 -1.84 -11.50
N GLY A 80 -14.47 -1.15 -12.35
CA GLY A 80 -15.47 -1.81 -13.19
C GLY A 80 -14.81 -2.52 -14.36
N GLN A 81 -15.48 -3.54 -14.86
CA GLN A 81 -15.09 -4.25 -16.08
C GLN A 81 -16.32 -4.45 -16.97
N VAL A 82 -16.10 -4.66 -18.26
CA VAL A 82 -17.16 -5.10 -19.17
C VAL A 82 -17.76 -6.42 -18.69
N ALA A 83 -18.94 -6.78 -19.15
CA ALA A 83 -19.56 -8.04 -18.76
C ALA A 83 -18.66 -9.24 -19.09
N THR A 84 -18.68 -10.28 -18.27
CA THR A 84 -17.74 -11.43 -18.37
C THR A 84 -17.67 -12.05 -19.76
N HIS A 85 -18.78 -12.14 -20.48
CA HIS A 85 -18.85 -12.68 -21.84
C HIS A 85 -18.26 -11.77 -22.93
N LEU A 86 -17.96 -10.50 -22.60
CA LEU A 86 -17.35 -9.52 -23.50
C LEU A 86 -15.83 -9.38 -23.29
N ILE A 87 -15.30 -9.92 -22.20
CA ILE A 87 -13.87 -9.82 -21.91
C ILE A 87 -13.06 -10.51 -23.00
N GLY A 88 -12.10 -9.77 -23.58
CA GLY A 88 -11.24 -10.24 -24.67
C GLY A 88 -11.85 -10.06 -26.06
N SER A 89 -12.93 -9.27 -26.20
CA SER A 89 -13.59 -9.00 -27.49
C SER A 89 -13.38 -7.59 -28.01
N ASP A 90 -12.50 -6.80 -27.38
CA ASP A 90 -12.29 -5.37 -27.65
C ASP A 90 -13.60 -4.54 -27.49
N ALA A 91 -14.36 -4.88 -26.46
CA ALA A 91 -15.63 -4.22 -26.16
C ALA A 91 -15.41 -2.75 -25.76
N PHE A 92 -16.49 -1.95 -25.84
CA PHE A 92 -16.43 -0.52 -25.52
C PHE A 92 -15.90 -0.27 -24.09
N GLN A 93 -14.82 0.50 -24.00
CA GLN A 93 -14.12 0.80 -22.74
C GLN A 93 -13.63 -0.46 -21.99
N GLU A 94 -13.26 -1.52 -22.71
CA GLU A 94 -12.55 -2.65 -22.16
C GLU A 94 -11.04 -2.33 -22.01
N ALA A 95 -10.43 -2.84 -20.96
CA ALA A 95 -8.99 -2.95 -20.82
C ALA A 95 -8.66 -4.21 -20.00
N ASP A 96 -7.52 -4.83 -20.27
CA ASP A 96 -6.98 -5.89 -19.41
C ASP A 96 -6.41 -5.29 -18.13
N THR A 97 -7.31 -4.87 -17.24
CA THR A 97 -6.97 -4.24 -15.96
C THR A 97 -6.05 -5.13 -15.14
N VAL A 98 -6.31 -6.43 -15.10
CA VAL A 98 -5.49 -7.41 -14.35
C VAL A 98 -4.08 -7.51 -14.95
N GLY A 99 -3.95 -7.59 -16.26
CA GLY A 99 -2.66 -7.61 -16.94
C GLY A 99 -1.87 -6.33 -16.74
N ILE A 100 -2.51 -5.17 -16.92
CA ILE A 100 -1.89 -3.84 -16.76
C ILE A 100 -1.40 -3.64 -15.31
N THR A 101 -2.21 -4.02 -14.33
CA THR A 101 -1.90 -3.76 -12.90
C THR A 101 -1.06 -4.84 -12.23
N ARG A 102 -0.73 -5.92 -12.92
CA ARG A 102 0.02 -7.05 -12.36
C ARG A 102 1.35 -6.66 -11.76
N HIS A 103 2.09 -5.78 -12.39
CA HIS A 103 3.43 -5.35 -11.96
C HIS A 103 3.42 -4.16 -10.99
N CYS A 104 2.29 -3.49 -10.84
CA CYS A 104 2.16 -2.32 -9.95
C CYS A 104 1.22 -2.54 -8.77
N THR A 105 0.89 -3.81 -8.44
CA THR A 105 0.06 -4.18 -7.29
C THR A 105 0.67 -5.33 -6.51
N LYS A 106 0.31 -5.44 -5.24
CA LYS A 106 0.61 -6.63 -4.44
C LYS A 106 -0.18 -7.84 -4.93
N HIS A 107 -1.42 -7.61 -5.31
CA HIS A 107 -2.32 -8.60 -5.87
C HIS A 107 -3.44 -7.92 -6.67
N ASN A 108 -4.02 -8.66 -7.61
CA ASN A 108 -5.20 -8.22 -8.34
C ASN A 108 -6.16 -9.39 -8.57
N TYR A 109 -7.44 -9.06 -8.63
CA TYR A 109 -8.53 -10.02 -8.83
C TYR A 109 -9.38 -9.62 -10.03
N LEU A 110 -9.74 -10.59 -10.87
CA LEU A 110 -10.91 -10.52 -11.73
C LEU A 110 -12.03 -11.33 -11.05
N VAL A 111 -13.09 -10.66 -10.63
CA VAL A 111 -14.21 -11.30 -9.93
C VAL A 111 -15.10 -12.03 -10.94
N LYS A 112 -15.17 -13.34 -10.85
CA LYS A 112 -15.93 -14.18 -11.79
C LYS A 112 -17.29 -14.64 -11.28
N SER A 113 -17.58 -14.42 -10.00
CA SER A 113 -18.83 -14.83 -9.38
C SER A 113 -19.23 -13.88 -8.25
N PRO A 114 -20.51 -13.49 -8.15
CA PRO A 114 -21.00 -12.64 -7.06
C PRO A 114 -20.86 -13.31 -5.69
N ASP A 115 -20.91 -14.63 -5.60
CA ASP A 115 -20.78 -15.40 -4.35
C ASP A 115 -19.39 -15.21 -3.69
N ARG A 116 -18.35 -14.89 -4.47
CA ARG A 116 -16.99 -14.70 -4.00
C ARG A 116 -16.65 -13.24 -3.73
N LEU A 117 -17.52 -12.31 -4.11
CA LEU A 117 -17.21 -10.87 -4.05
C LEU A 117 -16.89 -10.41 -2.61
N GLY A 118 -17.71 -10.82 -1.63
CA GLY A 118 -17.48 -10.46 -0.23
C GLY A 118 -16.14 -10.95 0.31
N ASP A 119 -15.79 -12.22 0.02
CA ASP A 119 -14.52 -12.83 0.42
C ASP A 119 -13.35 -12.12 -0.25
N ILE A 120 -13.43 -11.84 -1.56
CA ILE A 120 -12.38 -11.15 -2.33
C ILE A 120 -12.14 -9.74 -1.80
N ILE A 121 -13.19 -8.97 -1.52
CA ILE A 121 -13.02 -7.63 -0.94
C ILE A 121 -12.36 -7.73 0.43
N HIS A 122 -12.77 -8.66 1.29
CA HIS A 122 -12.16 -8.84 2.61
C HIS A 122 -10.68 -9.25 2.50
N GLU A 123 -10.35 -10.16 1.59
CA GLU A 123 -9.00 -10.60 1.31
C GLU A 123 -8.14 -9.47 0.72
N ALA A 124 -8.70 -8.63 -0.17
CA ALA A 124 -8.02 -7.47 -0.73
C ALA A 124 -7.57 -6.48 0.36
N PHE A 125 -8.43 -6.18 1.32
CA PHE A 125 -8.05 -5.35 2.47
C PHE A 125 -6.96 -6.01 3.33
N HIS A 126 -7.05 -7.31 3.57
CA HIS A 126 -6.03 -8.03 4.33
C HIS A 126 -4.67 -7.98 3.63
N ILE A 127 -4.62 -8.30 2.34
CA ILE A 127 -3.38 -8.27 1.57
C ILE A 127 -2.81 -6.85 1.50
N ALA A 128 -3.66 -5.84 1.30
CA ALA A 128 -3.21 -4.45 1.24
C ALA A 128 -2.54 -3.97 2.53
N THR A 129 -2.99 -4.45 3.69
CA THR A 129 -2.61 -3.92 5.01
C THR A 129 -1.62 -4.78 5.79
N THR A 130 -1.32 -6.00 5.35
CA THR A 130 -0.43 -6.92 6.07
C THR A 130 0.91 -7.13 5.35
N GLY A 131 1.94 -7.56 6.06
CA GLY A 131 3.31 -7.60 5.53
C GLY A 131 3.76 -6.21 5.10
N ARG A 132 4.49 -6.10 3.98
CA ARG A 132 4.73 -4.80 3.34
C ARG A 132 3.41 -4.27 2.79
N PRO A 133 2.87 -3.13 3.25
CA PRO A 133 1.64 -2.57 2.70
C PRO A 133 1.73 -2.25 1.21
N GLY A 134 0.60 -2.19 0.54
CA GLY A 134 0.58 -1.84 -0.89
C GLY A 134 -0.81 -1.98 -1.51
N PRO A 135 -0.96 -1.60 -2.80
CA PRO A 135 -2.23 -1.61 -3.49
C PRO A 135 -2.68 -3.01 -3.89
N VAL A 136 -3.99 -3.23 -3.83
CA VAL A 136 -4.67 -4.40 -4.38
C VAL A 136 -5.81 -3.92 -5.26
N VAL A 137 -5.92 -4.48 -6.48
CA VAL A 137 -6.99 -4.17 -7.43
C VAL A 137 -8.03 -5.28 -7.43
N VAL A 138 -9.30 -4.88 -7.43
CA VAL A 138 -10.46 -5.78 -7.56
C VAL A 138 -11.27 -5.33 -8.75
N ASP A 139 -11.14 -6.07 -9.86
CA ASP A 139 -11.81 -5.79 -11.13
C ASP A 139 -13.13 -6.55 -11.19
N ILE A 140 -14.26 -5.81 -11.27
CA ILE A 140 -15.59 -6.37 -11.09
C ILE A 140 -16.41 -6.21 -12.37
N PRO A 141 -16.66 -7.29 -13.13
CA PRO A 141 -17.50 -7.26 -14.32
C PRO A 141 -18.92 -6.79 -14.03
N LYS A 142 -19.52 -6.07 -14.99
CA LYS A 142 -20.83 -5.45 -14.83
C LYS A 142 -21.95 -6.45 -14.55
N ASP A 143 -21.93 -7.60 -15.18
CA ASP A 143 -22.89 -8.69 -14.95
C ASP A 143 -22.76 -9.28 -13.53
N VAL A 144 -21.55 -9.35 -12.97
CA VAL A 144 -21.32 -9.75 -11.58
C VAL A 144 -21.91 -8.72 -10.60
N GLN A 145 -21.83 -7.41 -10.94
CA GLN A 145 -22.38 -6.35 -10.09
C GLN A 145 -23.91 -6.36 -10.01
N VAL A 146 -24.60 -6.78 -11.07
CA VAL A 146 -26.07 -6.84 -11.12
C VAL A 146 -26.64 -8.19 -10.72
N ALA A 147 -25.80 -9.22 -10.62
CA ALA A 147 -26.22 -10.55 -10.21
C ALA A 147 -26.61 -10.58 -8.73
N ALA A 148 -27.71 -11.26 -8.42
CA ALA A 148 -28.15 -11.48 -7.05
C ALA A 148 -27.43 -12.70 -6.45
N ALA A 149 -26.88 -12.53 -5.27
CA ALA A 149 -26.30 -13.61 -4.49
C ALA A 149 -26.62 -13.45 -3.01
N PRO A 150 -26.77 -14.54 -2.25
CA PRO A 150 -26.97 -14.46 -0.81
C PRO A 150 -25.72 -13.88 -0.13
N TYR A 151 -25.90 -12.83 0.66
CA TYR A 151 -24.80 -12.29 1.45
C TYR A 151 -24.32 -13.32 2.48
N LYS A 152 -23.03 -13.64 2.45
CA LYS A 152 -22.35 -14.41 3.47
C LYS A 152 -21.30 -13.52 4.13
N LYS A 153 -21.29 -13.51 5.47
CA LYS A 153 -20.23 -12.81 6.18
C LYS A 153 -18.88 -13.49 5.83
N PRO A 154 -17.87 -12.73 5.39
CA PRO A 154 -16.57 -13.29 5.09
C PRO A 154 -15.99 -14.05 6.29
N GLY A 155 -15.42 -15.21 6.02
CA GLY A 155 -14.77 -16.06 7.02
C GLY A 155 -13.34 -15.62 7.33
N THR A 156 -12.59 -16.50 7.99
CA THR A 156 -11.15 -16.30 8.20
C THR A 156 -10.43 -16.35 6.85
N ILE A 157 -9.58 -15.35 6.60
CA ILE A 157 -8.83 -15.27 5.37
C ILE A 157 -7.79 -16.40 5.33
N GLN A 158 -7.84 -17.18 4.25
CA GLN A 158 -6.91 -18.26 3.98
C GLN A 158 -6.42 -18.17 2.53
N HIS A 159 -5.41 -17.32 2.30
CA HIS A 159 -4.81 -17.22 0.98
C HIS A 159 -3.66 -18.24 0.86
N PRO A 160 -3.70 -19.18 -0.10
CA PRO A 160 -2.74 -20.30 -0.16
C PRO A 160 -1.28 -19.87 -0.28
N SER A 161 -1.02 -18.82 -1.03
CA SER A 161 0.33 -18.33 -1.33
C SER A 161 0.74 -17.06 -0.57
N TYR A 162 -0.17 -16.46 0.22
CA TYR A 162 0.12 -15.24 0.96
C TYR A 162 0.32 -15.52 2.46
N ARG A 163 1.58 -15.54 2.88
CA ARG A 163 1.97 -15.83 4.27
C ARG A 163 3.03 -14.82 4.72
N PRO A 164 2.62 -13.58 5.06
CA PRO A 164 3.57 -12.57 5.50
C PRO A 164 4.27 -13.00 6.78
N GLN A 165 5.61 -12.93 6.81
CA GLN A 165 6.38 -13.14 8.02
C GLN A 165 6.33 -11.88 8.87
N VAL A 166 5.86 -12.02 10.13
CA VAL A 166 5.71 -10.93 11.09
C VAL A 166 6.69 -11.03 12.27
N LYS A 167 7.50 -12.08 12.29
CA LYS A 167 8.55 -12.28 13.31
C LYS A 167 9.90 -12.45 12.62
N GLY A 168 10.90 -11.74 13.11
CA GLY A 168 12.28 -11.92 12.68
C GLY A 168 12.86 -13.25 13.18
N ASP A 169 13.88 -13.75 12.48
CA ASP A 169 14.67 -14.90 12.93
C ASP A 169 15.57 -14.47 14.10
N THR A 170 15.41 -15.12 15.25
CA THR A 170 16.14 -14.75 16.48
C THR A 170 17.67 -14.87 16.30
N LYS A 171 18.16 -15.89 15.60
CA LYS A 171 19.59 -16.08 15.38
C LYS A 171 20.17 -14.98 14.49
N LEU A 172 19.42 -14.53 13.46
CA LEU A 172 19.86 -13.42 12.62
C LEU A 172 19.83 -12.08 13.38
N ILE A 173 18.88 -11.91 14.29
CA ILE A 173 18.82 -10.73 15.17
C ILE A 173 20.02 -10.73 16.12
N GLU A 174 20.34 -11.87 16.75
CA GLU A 174 21.51 -12.01 17.62
C GLU A 174 22.80 -11.69 16.88
N ALA A 175 22.99 -12.24 15.67
CA ALA A 175 24.15 -11.95 14.84
C ALA A 175 24.25 -10.45 14.47
N ALA A 176 23.12 -9.79 14.15
CA ALA A 176 23.10 -8.36 13.89
C ALA A 176 23.48 -7.53 15.12
N VAL A 177 23.06 -7.94 16.31
CA VAL A 177 23.42 -7.30 17.59
C VAL A 177 24.92 -7.45 17.86
N GLU A 178 25.50 -8.63 17.61
CA GLU A 178 26.95 -8.88 17.75
C GLU A 178 27.76 -7.99 16.79
N MET A 179 27.32 -7.89 15.52
CA MET A 179 27.96 -6.99 14.54
C MET A 179 27.89 -5.53 14.99
N LEU A 180 26.73 -5.09 15.50
CA LEU A 180 26.54 -3.73 15.97
C LEU A 180 27.40 -3.42 17.19
N ALA A 181 27.54 -4.38 18.11
CA ALA A 181 28.39 -4.24 19.30
C ALA A 181 29.89 -4.20 18.99
N ALA A 182 30.33 -4.81 17.88
CA ALA A 182 31.70 -4.83 17.43
C ALA A 182 32.10 -3.67 16.51
N ALA A 183 31.12 -2.94 15.93
CA ALA A 183 31.36 -1.87 15.00
C ALA A 183 31.96 -0.63 15.69
N GLU A 184 32.94 0.00 15.04
CA GLU A 184 33.55 1.25 15.51
C GLU A 184 32.81 2.51 15.03
N ARG A 185 32.20 2.41 13.84
CA ARG A 185 31.48 3.52 13.19
C ARG A 185 30.13 3.06 12.63
N PRO A 186 29.23 2.55 13.48
CA PRO A 186 27.92 2.14 13.03
C PRO A 186 27.04 3.33 12.65
N ILE A 187 26.13 3.14 11.68
CA ILE A 187 25.07 4.09 11.34
C ILE A 187 23.71 3.37 11.25
N LEU A 188 22.67 4.00 11.78
CA LEU A 188 21.30 3.53 11.65
C LEU A 188 20.64 4.18 10.43
N TYR A 189 20.33 3.37 9.43
CA TYR A 189 19.69 3.80 8.18
C TYR A 189 18.22 3.40 8.18
N THR A 190 17.33 4.35 8.40
CA THR A 190 15.91 4.09 8.60
C THR A 190 15.07 4.40 7.36
N GLY A 191 14.07 3.59 7.11
CA GLY A 191 13.15 3.74 6.00
C GLY A 191 11.68 3.79 6.44
N GLY A 192 10.79 3.77 5.46
CA GLY A 192 9.33 3.76 5.65
C GLY A 192 8.82 2.58 6.48
N GLY A 193 9.60 1.50 6.62
CA GLY A 193 9.26 0.36 7.46
C GLY A 193 9.06 0.73 8.93
N ILE A 194 9.85 1.66 9.46
CA ILE A 194 9.67 2.16 10.84
C ILE A 194 8.33 2.92 10.97
N ILE A 195 8.02 3.78 10.00
CA ILE A 195 6.75 4.54 9.97
C ILE A 195 5.56 3.57 9.90
N ASN A 196 5.62 2.58 8.99
CA ASN A 196 4.56 1.59 8.79
C ASN A 196 4.38 0.65 9.99
N SER A 197 5.42 0.47 10.81
CA SER A 197 5.36 -0.31 12.06
C SER A 197 4.75 0.47 13.23
N GLY A 198 4.49 1.76 13.05
CA GLY A 198 3.79 2.62 14.00
C GLY A 198 4.67 3.28 15.06
N PRO A 199 4.07 4.07 15.97
CA PRO A 199 4.80 4.91 16.93
C PRO A 199 5.73 4.14 17.87
N ALA A 200 5.39 2.90 18.22
CA ALA A 200 6.24 2.06 19.07
C ALA A 200 7.59 1.74 18.42
N ALA A 201 7.62 1.53 17.09
CA ALA A 201 8.87 1.30 16.38
C ALA A 201 9.80 2.52 16.41
N SER A 202 9.24 3.73 16.29
CA SER A 202 10.00 4.99 16.43
C SER A 202 10.55 5.17 17.85
N GLN A 203 9.84 4.70 18.88
CA GLN A 203 10.34 4.73 20.25
C GLN A 203 11.51 3.77 20.45
N ILE A 204 11.40 2.55 19.92
CA ILE A 204 12.46 1.53 19.96
C ILE A 204 13.70 2.02 19.17
N LEU A 205 13.49 2.66 18.01
CA LEU A 205 14.60 3.25 17.24
C LEU A 205 15.36 4.31 18.05
N ARG A 206 14.66 5.20 18.76
CA ARG A 206 15.29 6.19 19.62
C ARG A 206 16.08 5.55 20.77
N GLU A 207 15.54 4.49 21.36
CA GLU A 207 16.20 3.73 22.40
C GLU A 207 17.48 3.04 21.87
N LEU A 208 17.39 2.41 20.69
CA LEU A 208 18.53 1.79 20.03
C LEU A 208 19.64 2.81 19.74
N ALA A 209 19.28 3.95 19.14
CA ALA A 209 20.25 5.02 18.89
C ALA A 209 20.91 5.53 20.17
N ARG A 210 20.13 5.72 21.24
CA ARG A 210 20.64 6.16 22.55
C ARG A 210 21.61 5.15 23.16
N ILE A 211 21.31 3.85 23.09
CA ILE A 211 22.15 2.79 23.67
C ILE A 211 23.46 2.65 22.90
N THR A 212 23.39 2.68 21.56
CA THR A 212 24.55 2.46 20.70
C THR A 212 25.40 3.70 20.48
N GLY A 213 24.85 4.89 20.70
CA GLY A 213 25.48 6.15 20.30
C GLY A 213 25.53 6.37 18.78
N ALA A 214 24.99 5.45 17.99
CA ALA A 214 25.07 5.49 16.53
C ALA A 214 24.25 6.66 15.96
N PRO A 215 24.78 7.40 14.96
CA PRO A 215 24.03 8.41 14.24
C PRO A 215 22.91 7.78 13.40
N VAL A 216 21.88 8.57 13.12
CA VAL A 216 20.67 8.15 12.40
C VAL A 216 20.49 8.96 11.13
N THR A 217 20.31 8.28 10.00
CA THR A 217 19.88 8.87 8.74
C THR A 217 18.66 8.15 8.20
N SER A 218 17.92 8.77 7.30
CA SER A 218 16.69 8.21 6.75
C SER A 218 16.62 8.32 5.23
N THR A 219 15.86 7.40 4.63
CA THR A 219 15.27 7.63 3.31
C THR A 219 14.21 8.73 3.38
N LEU A 220 13.76 9.23 2.23
CA LEU A 220 12.61 10.15 2.15
C LEU A 220 11.39 9.56 2.89
N MET A 221 11.09 8.29 2.68
CA MET A 221 9.95 7.60 3.32
C MET A 221 10.15 7.30 4.81
N GLY A 222 11.38 7.38 5.30
CA GLY A 222 11.72 7.22 6.72
C GLY A 222 11.71 8.53 7.51
N LEU A 223 11.50 9.68 6.87
CA LEU A 223 11.44 10.97 7.56
C LEU A 223 10.31 10.98 8.60
N GLY A 224 10.62 11.44 9.80
CA GLY A 224 9.71 11.41 10.96
C GLY A 224 9.85 10.16 11.83
N ALA A 225 10.57 9.11 11.41
CA ALA A 225 10.86 7.94 12.25
C ALA A 225 11.73 8.28 13.46
N TYR A 226 12.69 9.19 13.29
CA TYR A 226 13.55 9.73 14.32
C TYR A 226 13.35 11.26 14.43
N PRO A 227 13.40 11.86 15.64
CA PRO A 227 13.19 13.30 15.79
C PRO A 227 14.34 14.11 15.18
N ALA A 228 14.00 15.09 14.34
CA ALA A 228 14.98 15.96 13.70
C ALA A 228 15.74 16.90 14.68
N SER A 229 15.24 17.03 15.90
CA SER A 229 15.88 17.77 17.00
C SER A 229 16.85 16.93 17.83
N GLY A 230 17.01 15.63 17.50
CA GLY A 230 17.95 14.75 18.22
C GLY A 230 19.38 14.95 17.75
N ASP A 231 20.35 14.96 18.67
CA ASP A 231 21.77 15.19 18.38
C ASP A 231 22.39 14.13 17.44
N GLN A 232 21.79 12.95 17.38
CA GLN A 232 22.25 11.85 16.50
C GLN A 232 21.62 11.94 15.09
N TRP A 233 20.72 12.88 14.83
CA TRP A 233 20.06 13.02 13.54
C TRP A 233 20.95 13.72 12.51
N LEU A 234 21.27 13.05 11.42
CA LEU A 234 22.11 13.55 10.34
C LEU A 234 21.32 14.12 9.15
N GLY A 235 19.99 14.02 9.17
CA GLY A 235 19.17 14.34 8.00
C GLY A 235 18.97 13.15 7.07
N MET A 236 18.41 13.42 5.89
CA MET A 236 18.23 12.46 4.81
C MET A 236 19.54 12.30 4.02
N LEU A 237 19.83 11.09 3.55
CA LEU A 237 20.94 10.84 2.63
C LEU A 237 20.50 10.93 1.17
N GLY A 238 21.45 10.81 0.26
CA GLY A 238 21.24 10.76 -1.18
C GLY A 238 21.50 12.10 -1.88
N MET A 239 21.07 12.20 -3.14
CA MET A 239 21.33 13.36 -4.02
C MET A 239 20.75 14.66 -3.45
N HIS A 240 19.64 14.59 -2.75
CA HIS A 240 18.96 15.73 -2.09
C HIS A 240 19.16 15.72 -0.57
N GLY A 241 20.12 14.94 -0.08
CA GLY A 241 20.40 14.79 1.34
C GLY A 241 21.45 15.77 1.86
N THR A 242 21.70 15.66 3.17
CA THR A 242 22.72 16.46 3.85
C THR A 242 24.13 15.92 3.55
N TYR A 243 25.13 16.80 3.66
CA TYR A 243 26.54 16.39 3.55
C TYR A 243 26.89 15.40 4.66
N GLU A 244 26.47 15.67 5.89
CA GLU A 244 26.73 14.85 7.08
C GLU A 244 26.20 13.43 6.92
N ALA A 245 24.98 13.27 6.44
CA ALA A 245 24.39 11.95 6.21
C ALA A 245 25.14 11.16 5.13
N ASN A 246 25.45 11.80 4.01
CA ASN A 246 26.18 11.16 2.92
C ASN A 246 27.62 10.79 3.32
N TRP A 247 28.31 11.69 4.02
CA TRP A 247 29.67 11.46 4.46
C TRP A 247 29.73 10.33 5.51
N THR A 248 28.88 10.38 6.53
CA THR A 248 28.85 9.36 7.58
C THR A 248 28.50 7.99 7.02
N MET A 249 27.53 7.91 6.09
CA MET A 249 27.19 6.66 5.42
C MET A 249 28.39 6.06 4.66
N ASN A 250 29.21 6.92 4.03
CA ASN A 250 30.40 6.46 3.30
C ASN A 250 31.54 6.01 4.25
N GLN A 251 31.64 6.58 5.44
CA GLN A 251 32.66 6.25 6.43
C GLN A 251 32.26 5.13 7.40
N ALA A 252 30.99 4.71 7.40
CA ALA A 252 30.50 3.69 8.29
C ALA A 252 31.12 2.32 7.99
N ASP A 253 31.48 1.58 9.04
CA ASP A 253 31.90 0.18 8.98
C ASP A 253 30.72 -0.78 9.12
N LEU A 254 29.60 -0.30 9.66
CA LEU A 254 28.33 -1.04 9.73
C LEU A 254 27.15 -0.11 9.43
N ILE A 255 26.29 -0.58 8.53
CA ILE A 255 25.00 0.05 8.23
C ILE A 255 23.91 -0.92 8.69
N LEU A 256 23.08 -0.50 9.67
CA LEU A 256 21.93 -1.24 10.14
C LEU A 256 20.63 -0.62 9.62
#